data_3225f058b813a8e658497ab7f9d8f310
#
_entry.id   3225f058b813a8e658497ab7f9d8f310
#
_cell.length_a   1.000
_cell.length_b   1.000
_cell.length_c   1.000
_cell.angle_alpha   90.00
_cell.angle_beta   90.00
_cell.angle_gamma   90.00
#
_symmetry.space_group_name_H-M   'P 1'
#
loop_
_entity.id
_entity.type
_entity.pdbx_description
1 polymer ?
#
loop_
_entity_poly.entity_id
_entity_poly.type
_entity_poly.pdbx_seq_one_letter_code
_entity_poly.pdbx_strand_id
1 'polypeptide(L)'
;RDTDRSRGLGDVYKRQVKGISAERAATFASLFYIGITVGRFISGFITDKLGDRRMIIIGTSILICGVCCLFVPMNSYFLAAAAFVVIGLGCAPIYPCIIHSTPNNFGAENSGAIIGIQMASAYVGSTFIPPLFGLLGNAVSFKIMPFYLIFFFVLMITMIELTFRITGKNRVK
;
A
#
# COMPACT_ATOMS: atom_id res chain seq x y z
N ARG A 1 24.44 -35.28 -13.56
CA ARG A 1 23.50 -34.74 -14.58
C ARG A 1 22.40 -33.84 -13.99
N ASP A 2 22.14 -33.89 -12.68
CA ASP A 2 21.10 -33.08 -12.01
C ASP A 2 21.62 -31.73 -11.49
N THR A 3 22.92 -31.58 -11.28
CA THR A 3 23.54 -30.33 -10.85
C THR A 3 23.54 -29.22 -11.91
N ASP A 4 23.46 -29.58 -13.17
CA ASP A 4 23.44 -28.60 -14.28
C ASP A 4 22.03 -27.99 -14.50
N ARG A 5 20.98 -28.75 -14.20
CA ARG A 5 19.59 -28.23 -14.28
C ARG A 5 19.28 -27.21 -13.18
N SER A 6 19.77 -27.43 -11.97
CA SER A 6 19.56 -26.51 -10.85
C SER A 6 20.37 -25.22 -11.03
N ARG A 7 21.57 -25.27 -11.66
CA ARG A 7 22.32 -24.08 -12.04
C ARG A 7 21.64 -23.29 -13.15
N GLY A 8 21.10 -23.96 -14.17
CA GLY A 8 20.35 -23.31 -15.25
C GLY A 8 19.09 -22.60 -14.77
N LEU A 9 18.32 -23.19 -13.86
CA LEU A 9 17.16 -22.57 -13.24
C LEU A 9 17.54 -21.37 -12.37
N GLY A 10 18.64 -21.46 -11.61
CA GLY A 10 19.16 -20.35 -10.81
C GLY A 10 19.66 -19.19 -11.66
N ASP A 11 20.29 -19.47 -12.80
CA ASP A 11 20.77 -18.44 -13.73
C ASP A 11 19.64 -17.79 -14.53
N VAL A 12 18.61 -18.55 -14.90
CA VAL A 12 17.38 -18.00 -15.51
C VAL A 12 16.64 -17.13 -14.50
N TYR A 13 16.54 -17.54 -13.24
CA TYR A 13 15.95 -16.75 -12.16
C TYR A 13 16.75 -15.46 -11.90
N LYS A 14 18.09 -15.52 -11.88
CA LYS A 14 18.97 -14.36 -11.76
C LYS A 14 18.91 -13.42 -12.97
N ARG A 15 18.70 -13.93 -14.18
CA ARG A 15 18.57 -13.13 -15.40
C ARG A 15 17.19 -12.47 -15.53
N GLN A 16 16.13 -13.10 -15.04
CA GLN A 16 14.77 -12.56 -15.06
C GLN A 16 14.55 -11.48 -13.98
N VAL A 17 15.21 -11.60 -12.84
CA VAL A 17 15.25 -10.57 -11.77
C VAL A 17 16.47 -9.67 -11.98
N LYS A 18 16.58 -9.04 -13.16
CA LYS A 18 17.65 -8.10 -13.46
C LYS A 18 17.66 -6.96 -12.42
N GLY A 19 18.60 -7.01 -11.50
CA GLY A 19 19.11 -5.86 -10.78
C GLY A 19 18.85 -5.79 -9.27
N ILE A 20 17.88 -6.52 -8.72
CA ILE A 20 17.65 -6.48 -7.27
C ILE A 20 17.85 -7.90 -6.72
N SER A 21 18.84 -8.08 -5.84
CA SER A 21 19.01 -9.34 -5.12
C SER A 21 17.81 -9.56 -4.19
N ALA A 22 17.47 -10.83 -3.91
CA ALA A 22 16.40 -11.17 -2.96
C ALA A 22 16.60 -10.50 -1.60
N GLU A 23 17.85 -10.33 -1.17
CA GLU A 23 18.26 -9.61 0.02
C GLU A 23 17.86 -8.12 -0.01
N ARG A 24 18.09 -7.44 -1.14
CA ARG A 24 17.67 -6.04 -1.31
C ARG A 24 16.15 -5.88 -1.34
N ALA A 25 15.45 -6.81 -1.98
CA ALA A 25 13.99 -6.81 -1.98
C ALA A 25 13.45 -7.00 -0.55
N ALA A 26 14.02 -7.90 0.24
CA ALA A 26 13.67 -8.08 1.65
C ALA A 26 13.96 -6.82 2.49
N THR A 27 15.08 -6.14 2.22
CA THR A 27 15.44 -4.88 2.90
C THR A 27 14.41 -3.79 2.59
N PHE A 28 13.99 -3.61 1.34
CA PHE A 28 12.97 -2.63 0.98
C PHE A 28 11.61 -2.95 1.62
N ALA A 29 11.21 -4.22 1.67
CA ALA A 29 10.03 -4.65 2.38
C ALA A 29 10.12 -4.32 3.88
N SER A 30 11.25 -4.59 4.52
CA SER A 30 11.46 -4.27 5.93
C SER A 30 11.38 -2.76 6.19
N LEU A 31 11.98 -1.94 5.34
CA LEU A 31 11.92 -0.47 5.44
C LEU A 31 10.49 0.06 5.27
N PHE A 32 9.72 -0.52 4.37
CA PHE A 32 8.29 -0.20 4.23
C PHE A 32 7.51 -0.51 5.51
N TYR A 33 7.72 -1.68 6.13
CA TYR A 33 7.07 -2.04 7.40
C TYR A 33 7.53 -1.16 8.57
N ILE A 34 8.80 -0.75 8.61
CA ILE A 34 9.29 0.24 9.57
C ILE A 34 8.54 1.56 9.40
N GLY A 35 8.38 2.03 8.15
CA GLY A 35 7.59 3.20 7.83
C GLY A 35 6.15 3.10 8.34
N ILE A 36 5.47 1.97 8.12
CA ILE A 36 4.12 1.72 8.63
C ILE A 36 4.10 1.76 10.17
N THR A 37 5.05 1.12 10.83
CA THR A 37 5.08 1.04 12.30
C THR A 37 5.25 2.43 12.92
N VAL A 38 6.24 3.18 12.44
CA VAL A 38 6.48 4.56 12.88
C VAL A 38 5.29 5.46 12.56
N GLY A 39 4.73 5.33 11.36
CA GLY A 39 3.56 6.10 10.93
C GLY A 39 2.33 5.82 11.78
N ARG A 40 2.07 4.57 12.17
CA ARG A 40 0.97 4.21 13.08
C ARG A 40 1.16 4.80 14.46
N PHE A 41 2.38 4.75 14.97
CA PHE A 41 2.70 5.35 16.26
C PHE A 41 2.43 6.86 16.25
N ILE A 42 2.94 7.58 15.25
CA ILE A 42 2.73 9.02 15.09
C ILE A 42 1.26 9.34 14.87
N SER A 43 0.58 8.62 13.98
CA SER A 43 -0.83 8.88 13.67
C SER A 43 -1.74 8.66 14.87
N GLY A 44 -1.44 7.70 15.76
CA GLY A 44 -2.20 7.46 16.99
C GLY A 44 -2.32 8.70 17.87
N PHE A 45 -1.26 9.52 17.97
CA PHE A 45 -1.29 10.75 18.76
C PHE A 45 -1.93 11.95 18.04
N ILE A 46 -1.92 11.94 16.73
CA ILE A 46 -2.34 13.09 15.92
C ILE A 46 -3.81 12.96 15.48
N THR A 47 -4.32 11.76 15.30
CA THR A 47 -5.67 11.50 14.79
C THR A 47 -6.75 12.13 15.67
N ASP A 48 -6.59 12.09 17.00
CA ASP A 48 -7.55 12.69 17.94
C ASP A 48 -7.68 14.21 17.76
N LYS A 49 -6.61 14.88 17.33
CA LYS A 49 -6.58 16.33 17.14
C LYS A 49 -7.05 16.76 15.76
N LEU A 50 -6.70 16.01 14.72
CA LEU A 50 -6.96 16.38 13.32
C LEU A 50 -8.25 15.77 12.76
N GLY A 51 -8.69 14.64 13.33
CA GLY A 51 -9.83 13.85 12.85
C GLY A 51 -9.47 12.94 11.67
N ASP A 52 -10.24 11.86 11.52
CA ASP A 52 -9.98 10.77 10.58
C ASP A 52 -9.86 11.24 9.13
N ARG A 53 -10.77 12.11 8.67
CA ARG A 53 -10.78 12.58 7.27
C ARG A 53 -9.50 13.31 6.90
N ARG A 54 -9.01 14.20 7.77
CA ARG A 54 -7.77 14.95 7.51
C ARG A 54 -6.56 14.03 7.53
N MET A 55 -6.54 13.06 8.45
CA MET A 55 -5.47 12.08 8.53
C MET A 55 -5.39 11.20 7.28
N ILE A 56 -6.53 10.79 6.72
CA ILE A 56 -6.58 10.04 5.45
C ILE A 56 -6.01 10.87 4.30
N ILE A 57 -6.38 12.15 4.21
CA ILE A 57 -5.87 13.06 3.16
C ILE A 57 -4.36 13.25 3.30
N ILE A 58 -3.86 13.50 4.51
CA ILE A 58 -2.42 13.66 4.77
C ILE A 58 -1.67 12.37 4.42
N GLY A 59 -2.14 11.22 4.91
CA GLY A 59 -1.54 9.92 4.61
C GLY A 59 -1.48 9.65 3.10
N THR A 60 -2.58 9.91 2.39
CA THR A 60 -2.67 9.76 0.93
C THR A 60 -1.70 10.71 0.21
N SER A 61 -1.57 11.96 0.66
CA SER A 61 -0.63 12.93 0.07
C SER A 61 0.83 12.51 0.25
N ILE A 62 1.21 12.06 1.45
CA ILE A 62 2.56 11.54 1.74
C ILE A 62 2.85 10.32 0.86
N LEU A 63 1.90 9.45 0.70
CA LEU A 63 2.02 8.23 -0.08
C LEU A 63 2.17 8.55 -1.58
N ILE A 64 1.41 9.50 -2.15
CA ILE A 64 1.58 9.99 -3.52
C ILE A 64 3.00 10.54 -3.70
N CYS A 65 3.48 11.36 -2.77
CA CYS A 65 4.84 11.87 -2.81
C CYS A 65 5.89 10.74 -2.84
N GLY A 66 5.74 9.72 -1.99
CA GLY A 66 6.62 8.54 -1.99
C GLY A 66 6.60 7.76 -3.30
N VAL A 67 5.41 7.58 -3.90
CA VAL A 67 5.28 6.91 -5.21
C VAL A 67 5.89 7.78 -6.32
N CYS A 68 5.68 9.10 -6.32
CA CYS A 68 6.32 10.00 -7.28
C CYS A 68 7.85 9.92 -7.20
N CYS A 69 8.41 9.79 -5.99
CA CYS A 69 9.85 9.57 -5.83
C CYS A 69 10.34 8.28 -6.51
N LEU A 70 9.53 7.25 -6.64
CA LEU A 70 9.92 6.01 -7.34
C LEU A 70 10.02 6.18 -8.87
N PHE A 71 9.40 7.22 -9.46
CA PHE A 71 9.50 7.50 -10.90
C PHE A 71 10.77 8.25 -11.29
N VAL A 72 11.44 8.89 -10.32
CA VAL A 72 12.72 9.53 -10.60
C VAL A 72 13.75 8.42 -10.89
N PRO A 73 14.50 8.47 -12.00
CA PRO A 73 15.50 7.46 -12.32
C PRO A 73 16.54 7.41 -11.21
N MET A 74 16.40 6.41 -10.36
CA MET A 74 17.17 6.30 -9.12
C MET A 74 18.46 5.54 -9.36
N ASN A 75 19.55 6.27 -9.52
CA ASN A 75 20.90 5.68 -9.46
C ASN A 75 21.38 5.44 -8.03
N SER A 76 20.58 5.82 -7.00
CA SER A 76 20.95 5.71 -5.60
C SER A 76 20.03 4.74 -4.84
N TYR A 77 20.63 3.70 -4.28
CA TYR A 77 19.96 2.76 -3.36
C TYR A 77 19.30 3.47 -2.17
N PHE A 78 19.95 4.52 -1.65
CA PHE A 78 19.46 5.26 -0.49
C PHE A 78 18.14 6.00 -0.78
N LEU A 79 18.01 6.56 -1.98
CA LEU A 79 16.79 7.27 -2.39
C LEU A 79 15.60 6.30 -2.55
N ALA A 80 15.86 5.11 -3.12
CA ALA A 80 14.84 4.06 -3.19
C ALA A 80 14.40 3.61 -1.80
N ALA A 81 15.35 3.36 -0.88
CA ALA A 81 15.07 3.00 0.50
C ALA A 81 14.21 4.05 1.23
N ALA A 82 14.55 5.34 1.08
CA ALA A 82 13.79 6.44 1.65
C ALA A 82 12.36 6.50 1.08
N ALA A 83 12.19 6.29 -0.23
CA ALA A 83 10.86 6.26 -0.85
C ALA A 83 9.97 5.16 -0.26
N PHE A 84 10.48 3.96 -0.01
CA PHE A 84 9.72 2.89 0.64
C PHE A 84 9.30 3.23 2.08
N VAL A 85 10.17 3.89 2.85
CA VAL A 85 9.80 4.38 4.19
C VAL A 85 8.69 5.44 4.10
N VAL A 86 8.78 6.39 3.19
CA VAL A 86 7.77 7.44 2.99
C VAL A 86 6.43 6.83 2.55
N ILE A 87 6.43 5.85 1.65
CA ILE A 87 5.23 5.12 1.25
C ILE A 87 4.60 4.41 2.46
N GLY A 88 5.41 3.75 3.28
CA GLY A 88 4.96 3.11 4.51
C GLY A 88 4.33 4.09 5.50
N LEU A 89 4.97 5.24 5.73
CA LEU A 89 4.44 6.33 6.57
C LEU A 89 3.08 6.83 6.07
N GLY A 90 2.93 7.01 4.76
CA GLY A 90 1.68 7.45 4.13
C GLY A 90 0.55 6.42 4.25
N CYS A 91 0.86 5.13 4.08
CA CYS A 91 -0.11 4.04 4.24
C CYS A 91 -0.62 3.87 5.68
N ALA A 92 0.19 4.23 6.66
CA ALA A 92 -0.01 3.89 8.07
C ALA A 92 -1.35 4.39 8.67
N PRO A 93 -1.77 5.66 8.49
CA PRO A 93 -3.01 6.18 9.07
C PRO A 93 -4.27 5.80 8.30
N ILE A 94 -4.17 5.43 7.02
CA ILE A 94 -5.33 5.30 6.13
C ILE A 94 -6.30 4.24 6.65
N TYR A 95 -5.83 3.01 6.86
CA TYR A 95 -6.69 1.89 7.25
C TYR A 95 -7.29 2.06 8.66
N PRO A 96 -6.53 2.42 9.70
CA PRO A 96 -7.10 2.67 11.03
C PRO A 96 -8.14 3.79 11.02
N CYS A 97 -7.89 4.90 10.32
CA CYS A 97 -8.84 6.01 10.25
C CYS A 97 -10.13 5.65 9.49
N ILE A 98 -10.05 4.80 8.46
CA ILE A 98 -11.26 4.29 7.78
C ILE A 98 -12.11 3.48 8.76
N ILE A 99 -11.52 2.56 9.49
CA ILE A 99 -12.24 1.73 10.48
C ILE A 99 -12.82 2.60 11.59
N HIS A 100 -12.01 3.52 12.15
CA HIS A 100 -12.44 4.41 13.23
C HIS A 100 -13.59 5.33 12.81
N SER A 101 -13.63 5.79 11.57
CA SER A 101 -14.70 6.63 11.03
C SER A 101 -15.99 5.87 10.71
N THR A 102 -15.96 4.52 10.67
CA THR A 102 -17.11 3.70 10.25
C THR A 102 -18.36 3.89 11.12
N PRO A 103 -18.30 3.87 12.46
CA PRO A 103 -19.47 4.11 13.31
C PRO A 103 -20.07 5.50 13.09
N ASN A 104 -19.23 6.50 12.87
CA ASN A 104 -19.66 7.87 12.61
C ASN A 104 -20.33 8.04 11.24
N ASN A 105 -19.95 7.22 10.25
CA ASN A 105 -20.44 7.34 8.88
C ASN A 105 -21.69 6.50 8.63
N PHE A 106 -21.82 5.34 9.28
CA PHE A 106 -22.87 4.35 8.99
C PHE A 106 -23.76 4.02 10.19
N GLY A 107 -23.52 4.64 11.35
CA GLY A 107 -24.22 4.38 12.59
C GLY A 107 -23.61 3.24 13.40
N ALA A 108 -23.76 3.32 14.73
CA ALA A 108 -23.17 2.38 15.66
C ALA A 108 -23.76 0.95 15.51
N GLU A 109 -25.05 0.85 15.20
CA GLU A 109 -25.77 -0.42 15.06
C GLU A 109 -25.22 -1.29 13.94
N ASN A 110 -24.84 -0.70 12.79
CA ASN A 110 -24.37 -1.39 11.61
C ASN A 110 -22.83 -1.47 11.52
N SER A 111 -22.14 -0.75 12.40
CA SER A 111 -20.66 -0.59 12.31
C SER A 111 -19.91 -1.91 12.40
N GLY A 112 -20.36 -2.84 13.25
CA GLY A 112 -19.71 -4.13 13.39
C GLY A 112 -19.72 -4.97 12.11
N ALA A 113 -20.86 -5.04 11.43
CA ALA A 113 -20.98 -5.75 10.16
C ALA A 113 -20.14 -5.10 9.05
N ILE A 114 -20.15 -3.77 8.96
CA ILE A 114 -19.38 -3.02 7.96
C ILE A 114 -17.87 -3.17 8.20
N ILE A 115 -17.42 -3.08 9.45
CA ILE A 115 -16.01 -3.32 9.80
C ILE A 115 -15.61 -4.76 9.44
N GLY A 116 -16.47 -5.74 9.71
CA GLY A 116 -16.24 -7.13 9.31
C GLY A 116 -16.04 -7.29 7.80
N ILE A 117 -16.88 -6.65 6.99
CA ILE A 117 -16.75 -6.64 5.51
C ILE A 117 -15.46 -5.93 5.08
N GLN A 118 -15.12 -4.80 5.69
CA GLN A 118 -13.88 -4.07 5.40
C GLN A 118 -12.65 -4.93 5.68
N MET A 119 -12.61 -5.60 6.84
CA MET A 119 -11.51 -6.51 7.19
C MET A 119 -11.43 -7.71 6.25
N ALA A 120 -12.56 -8.35 5.95
CA ALA A 120 -12.61 -9.48 5.02
C ALA A 120 -12.09 -9.07 3.63
N SER A 121 -12.51 -7.92 3.12
CA SER A 121 -12.05 -7.38 1.84
C SER A 121 -10.55 -7.08 1.85
N ALA A 122 -10.02 -6.55 2.96
CA ALA A 122 -8.58 -6.30 3.12
C ALA A 122 -7.78 -7.61 3.09
N TYR A 123 -8.24 -8.67 3.77
CA TYR A 123 -7.58 -9.99 3.75
C TYR A 123 -7.64 -10.63 2.37
N VAL A 124 -8.79 -10.57 1.68
CA VAL A 124 -8.92 -11.05 0.30
C VAL A 124 -7.92 -10.30 -0.60
N GLY A 125 -7.89 -8.97 -0.52
CA GLY A 125 -6.96 -8.16 -1.29
C GLY A 125 -5.49 -8.52 -1.01
N SER A 126 -5.08 -8.59 0.24
CA SER A 126 -3.70 -8.91 0.62
C SER A 126 -3.28 -10.34 0.22
N THR A 127 -4.22 -11.26 0.11
CA THR A 127 -3.95 -12.64 -0.29
C THR A 127 -3.84 -12.80 -1.81
N PHE A 128 -4.74 -12.15 -2.58
CA PHE A 128 -4.82 -12.37 -4.03
C PHE A 128 -4.01 -11.36 -4.86
N ILE A 129 -3.89 -10.11 -4.42
CA ILE A 129 -3.23 -9.05 -5.20
C ILE A 129 -1.73 -9.32 -5.43
N PRO A 130 -0.91 -9.75 -4.44
CA PRO A 130 0.50 -10.01 -4.66
C PRO A 130 0.77 -11.18 -5.62
N PRO A 131 0.11 -12.35 -5.50
CA PRO A 131 0.26 -13.42 -6.49
C PRO A 131 -0.17 -13.01 -7.90
N LEU A 132 -1.26 -12.24 -8.03
CA LEU A 132 -1.73 -11.73 -9.32
C LEU A 132 -0.67 -10.84 -9.97
N PHE A 133 -0.03 -9.96 -9.19
CA PHE A 133 1.09 -9.16 -9.67
C PHE A 133 2.28 -10.03 -10.08
N GLY A 134 2.58 -11.09 -9.33
CA GLY A 134 3.62 -12.05 -9.69
C GLY A 134 3.39 -12.71 -11.06
N LEU A 135 2.15 -13.13 -11.34
CA LEU A 135 1.75 -13.69 -12.62
C LEU A 135 1.89 -12.66 -13.75
N LEU A 136 1.38 -11.44 -13.56
CA LEU A 136 1.48 -10.35 -14.53
C LEU A 136 2.93 -9.92 -14.78
N GLY A 137 3.74 -9.82 -13.72
CA GLY A 137 5.16 -9.48 -13.81
C GLY A 137 5.96 -10.50 -14.61
N ASN A 138 5.64 -11.79 -14.45
CA ASN A 138 6.26 -12.86 -15.22
C ASN A 138 5.79 -12.89 -16.69
N ALA A 139 4.51 -12.57 -16.95
CA ALA A 139 3.94 -12.62 -18.29
C ALA A 139 4.36 -11.43 -19.18
N VAL A 140 4.47 -10.23 -18.59
CA VAL A 140 4.76 -9.00 -19.34
C VAL A 140 6.15 -8.47 -19.02
N SER A 141 6.34 -7.92 -17.83
CA SER A 141 7.62 -7.44 -17.26
C SER A 141 7.38 -6.86 -15.89
N PHE A 142 8.36 -6.96 -14.97
CA PHE A 142 8.31 -6.26 -13.68
C PHE A 142 8.36 -4.73 -13.78
N LYS A 143 8.64 -4.18 -14.96
CA LYS A 143 8.58 -2.73 -15.24
C LYS A 143 7.17 -2.14 -15.14
N ILE A 144 6.12 -2.98 -15.15
CA ILE A 144 4.74 -2.52 -14.97
C ILE A 144 4.38 -2.23 -13.50
N MET A 145 5.26 -2.53 -12.54
CA MET A 145 5.02 -2.33 -11.12
C MET A 145 4.54 -0.90 -10.76
N PRO A 146 5.15 0.19 -11.25
CA PRO A 146 4.68 1.52 -10.95
C PRO A 146 3.26 1.80 -11.46
N PHE A 147 2.94 1.33 -12.66
CA PHE A 147 1.60 1.50 -13.24
C PHE A 147 0.54 0.70 -12.47
N TYR A 148 0.89 -0.52 -12.04
CA TYR A 148 0.05 -1.36 -11.21
C TYR A 148 -0.25 -0.69 -9.85
N LEU A 149 0.76 -0.11 -9.22
CA LEU A 149 0.60 0.65 -7.98
C LEU A 149 -0.29 1.88 -8.19
N ILE A 150 -0.08 2.66 -9.26
CA ILE A 150 -0.91 3.83 -9.58
C ILE A 150 -2.36 3.44 -9.77
N PHE A 151 -2.63 2.35 -10.49
CA PHE A 151 -4.00 1.88 -10.71
C PHE A 151 -4.74 1.64 -9.38
N PHE A 152 -4.13 0.88 -8.46
CA PHE A 152 -4.73 0.63 -7.15
C PHE A 152 -4.83 1.89 -6.29
N PHE A 153 -3.89 2.81 -6.48
CA PHE A 153 -3.90 4.11 -5.82
C PHE A 153 -5.08 4.97 -6.23
N VAL A 154 -5.26 5.14 -7.54
CA VAL A 154 -6.38 5.90 -8.11
C VAL A 154 -7.70 5.27 -7.69
N LEU A 155 -7.78 3.94 -7.72
CA LEU A 155 -8.95 3.20 -7.24
C LEU A 155 -9.24 3.49 -5.76
N MET A 156 -8.23 3.43 -4.91
CA MET A 156 -8.35 3.72 -3.47
C MET A 156 -8.84 5.15 -3.23
N ILE A 157 -8.22 6.15 -3.84
CA ILE A 157 -8.60 7.57 -3.70
C ILE A 157 -10.04 7.77 -4.16
N THR A 158 -10.41 7.20 -5.30
CA THR A 158 -11.77 7.31 -5.84
C THR A 158 -12.80 6.71 -4.89
N MET A 159 -12.53 5.54 -4.32
CA MET A 159 -13.42 4.88 -3.36
C MET A 159 -13.55 5.66 -2.05
N ILE A 160 -12.45 6.21 -1.54
CA ILE A 160 -12.46 7.07 -0.34
C ILE A 160 -13.30 8.32 -0.59
N GLU A 161 -13.08 9.03 -1.70
CA GLU A 161 -13.83 10.25 -2.03
C GLU A 161 -15.31 9.95 -2.25
N LEU A 162 -15.64 8.85 -2.93
CA LEU A 162 -17.02 8.41 -3.13
C LEU A 162 -17.71 8.13 -1.79
N THR A 163 -17.04 7.45 -0.88
CA THR A 163 -17.55 7.16 0.46
C THR A 163 -17.83 8.45 1.22
N PHE A 164 -16.92 9.41 1.21
CA PHE A 164 -17.13 10.68 1.89
C PHE A 164 -18.26 11.53 1.26
N ARG A 165 -18.45 11.46 -0.05
CA ARG A 165 -19.57 12.16 -0.71
C ARG A 165 -20.92 11.55 -0.35
N ILE A 166 -21.01 10.23 -0.32
CA ILE A 166 -22.27 9.53 0.00
C ILE A 166 -22.64 9.73 1.46
N THR A 167 -21.67 9.54 2.38
CA THR A 167 -21.91 9.66 3.83
C THR A 167 -22.07 11.11 4.27
N GLY A 168 -21.37 12.06 3.66
CA GLY A 168 -21.50 13.49 3.92
C GLY A 168 -22.87 14.04 3.54
N LYS A 169 -23.48 13.51 2.47
CA LYS A 169 -24.83 13.89 2.02
C LYS A 169 -25.94 13.41 2.97
N ASN A 170 -25.71 12.33 3.70
CA ASN A 170 -26.66 11.79 4.66
C ASN A 170 -26.65 12.52 6.03
N ARG A 171 -25.63 13.34 6.31
CA ARG A 171 -25.53 14.15 7.54
C ARG A 171 -26.28 15.48 7.45
N VAL A 172 -26.75 15.87 6.27
CA VAL A 172 -27.45 17.16 6.03
C VAL A 172 -28.97 16.96 6.04
N LYS A 173 -29.46 15.76 6.33
CA LYS A 173 -30.88 15.48 6.60
C LYS A 173 -31.06 15.07 8.06
#